data_3ff89fb687e77214f87ac6622941468f
#
_entry.id   3ff89fb687e77214f87ac6622941468f
#
_cell.length_a   1.000
_cell.length_b   1.000
_cell.length_c   1.000
_cell.angle_alpha   90.00
_cell.angle_beta   90.00
_cell.angle_gamma   90.00
#
_symmetry.space_group_name_H-M   'P 1'
#
loop_
_entity.id
_entity.type
_entity.pdbx_description
1 polymer ?
#
loop_
_entity_poly.entity_id
_entity_poly.type
_entity_poly.pdbx_seq_one_letter_code
_entity_poly.pdbx_strand_id
1 'polypeptide(L)'
;MRIAIEKIIGLLKNQSSKESNVKIHRLAYITNSKFDGNNYIDRWCKIRNSHIGEYSYIGFGSDFNNVEVGRYCSISSDVKIGLGKHPTHFFSSSPIFYSNNNPFNIKQKFIDFNDQPSRTTIKNDVWIGANVIIMDGLTINTGAVIAAGSVVTKNVGAYEVVGGVPAKVIKKRFDNKTIEKLLESKWWEKT
;
A
#
# COMPACT_ATOMS: atom_id res chain seq x y z
N MET A 1 30.30 -2.24 7.79
CA MET A 1 30.52 -0.82 7.47
C MET A 1 29.89 -0.43 6.12
N ARG A 2 30.06 -1.19 5.03
CA ARG A 2 29.45 -0.91 3.71
C ARG A 2 27.90 -0.79 3.74
N ILE A 3 27.21 -1.69 4.43
CA ILE A 3 25.74 -1.71 4.56
C ILE A 3 25.19 -0.48 5.29
N ALA A 4 25.95 0.08 6.25
CA ALA A 4 25.54 1.30 6.95
C ALA A 4 25.67 2.55 6.05
N ILE A 5 26.66 2.57 5.18
CA ILE A 5 26.90 3.67 4.23
C ILE A 5 25.84 3.67 3.13
N GLU A 6 25.42 2.51 2.62
CA GLU A 6 24.34 2.40 1.64
C GLU A 6 22.96 2.81 2.22
N LYS A 7 22.71 2.49 3.49
CA LYS A 7 21.53 3.01 4.22
C LYS A 7 21.56 4.53 4.38
N ILE A 8 22.71 5.11 4.68
CA ILE A 8 22.87 6.57 4.81
C ILE A 8 22.75 7.25 3.43
N ILE A 9 23.31 6.64 2.37
CA ILE A 9 23.19 7.14 1.00
C ILE A 9 21.74 7.04 0.50
N GLY A 10 20.98 6.02 0.88
CA GLY A 10 19.53 5.93 0.62
C GLY A 10 18.74 7.05 1.29
N LEU A 11 19.11 7.44 2.50
CA LEU A 11 18.55 8.57 3.24
C LEU A 11 18.86 9.94 2.59
N LEU A 12 20.01 10.04 1.89
CA LEU A 12 20.45 11.27 1.23
C LEU A 12 19.95 11.38 -0.23
N LYS A 13 19.50 10.29 -0.85
CA LYS A 13 18.97 10.27 -2.23
C LYS A 13 17.47 10.56 -2.34
N ASN A 14 16.80 10.90 -1.26
CA ASN A 14 15.44 11.44 -1.31
C ASN A 14 15.46 12.90 -1.85
N GLN A 15 15.94 13.05 -3.08
CA GLN A 15 15.81 14.31 -3.81
C GLN A 15 14.39 14.37 -4.39
N SER A 16 13.61 15.33 -3.89
CA SER A 16 12.46 15.83 -4.62
C SER A 16 12.89 16.16 -6.05
N SER A 17 12.36 15.47 -7.04
CA SER A 17 12.45 15.94 -8.40
C SER A 17 11.73 17.29 -8.44
N LYS A 18 12.45 18.37 -8.72
CA LYS A 18 11.89 19.74 -8.75
C LYS A 18 10.73 19.91 -9.74
N GLU A 19 10.56 18.98 -10.67
CA GLU A 19 9.54 19.01 -11.71
C GLU A 19 8.18 18.44 -11.32
N SER A 20 8.09 17.61 -10.25
CA SER A 20 6.86 16.90 -9.92
C SER A 20 6.21 17.27 -8.57
N ASN A 21 6.77 18.25 -7.83
CA ASN A 21 6.27 18.67 -6.50
C ASN A 21 6.02 17.49 -5.52
N VAL A 22 6.90 16.51 -5.51
CA VAL A 22 6.84 15.38 -4.56
C VAL A 22 7.55 15.76 -3.27
N LYS A 23 6.82 15.72 -2.16
CA LYS A 23 7.33 16.02 -0.81
C LYS A 23 7.49 14.72 -0.02
N ILE A 24 8.72 14.26 0.18
CA ILE A 24 9.05 13.07 0.97
C ILE A 24 9.81 13.51 2.20
N HIS A 25 9.29 13.16 3.39
CA HIS A 25 9.98 13.46 4.64
C HIS A 25 11.31 12.68 4.73
N ARG A 26 12.38 13.35 5.20
CA ARG A 26 13.75 12.79 5.28
C ARG A 26 13.87 11.46 6.07
N LEU A 27 12.94 11.16 6.95
CA LEU A 27 12.88 9.92 7.74
C LEU A 27 11.99 8.84 7.09
N ALA A 28 11.49 9.05 5.88
CA ALA A 28 10.82 8.01 5.11
C ALA A 28 11.85 7.12 4.39
N TYR A 29 11.55 5.84 4.28
CA TYR A 29 12.36 4.85 3.57
C TYR A 29 11.68 4.46 2.27
N ILE A 30 12.28 4.81 1.15
CA ILE A 30 11.73 4.58 -0.19
C ILE A 30 12.69 3.71 -0.99
N THR A 31 12.18 2.61 -1.56
CA THR A 31 12.96 1.77 -2.49
C THR A 31 12.10 1.33 -3.67
N ASN A 32 12.70 1.34 -4.86
CA ASN A 32 12.08 0.84 -6.10
C ASN A 32 10.63 1.31 -6.27
N SER A 33 10.37 2.61 -6.04
CA SER A 33 9.02 3.17 -6.05
C SER A 33 8.96 4.43 -6.89
N LYS A 34 7.79 4.67 -7.52
CA LYS A 34 7.50 5.79 -8.40
C LYS A 34 6.44 6.71 -7.78
N PHE A 35 6.52 8.00 -8.09
CA PHE A 35 5.57 9.03 -7.67
C PHE A 35 5.24 9.90 -8.90
N ASP A 36 3.96 10.08 -9.19
CA ASP A 36 3.55 10.82 -10.39
C ASP A 36 3.58 12.36 -10.20
N GLY A 37 3.58 12.82 -8.96
CA GLY A 37 3.66 14.26 -8.65
C GLY A 37 2.64 14.71 -7.61
N ASN A 38 2.87 15.91 -7.04
CA ASN A 38 2.01 16.50 -6.01
C ASN A 38 1.71 15.52 -4.85
N ASN A 39 2.70 14.68 -4.49
CA ASN A 39 2.58 13.70 -3.41
C ASN A 39 3.16 14.24 -2.11
N TYR A 40 2.63 13.74 -0.99
CA TYR A 40 3.20 13.95 0.34
C TYR A 40 3.38 12.60 1.05
N ILE A 41 4.62 12.29 1.47
CA ILE A 41 4.97 11.09 2.23
C ILE A 41 5.54 11.53 3.56
N ASP A 42 4.86 11.17 4.65
CA ASP A 42 5.25 11.57 6.00
C ASP A 42 6.42 10.73 6.52
N ARG A 43 6.93 11.12 7.70
CA ARG A 43 8.04 10.46 8.38
C ARG A 43 7.71 9.02 8.77
N TRP A 44 8.76 8.19 8.83
CA TRP A 44 8.70 6.78 9.19
C TRP A 44 7.89 5.89 8.25
N CYS A 45 7.41 6.43 7.12
CA CYS A 45 6.83 5.61 6.06
C CYS A 45 7.90 4.71 5.45
N LYS A 46 7.51 3.47 5.09
CA LYS A 46 8.32 2.53 4.31
C LYS A 46 7.55 2.21 3.04
N ILE A 47 8.03 2.68 1.88
CA ILE A 47 7.38 2.47 0.59
C ILE A 47 8.34 1.70 -0.30
N ARG A 48 7.94 0.48 -0.68
CA ARG A 48 8.78 -0.45 -1.45
C ARG A 48 8.02 -1.02 -2.64
N ASN A 49 8.68 -1.11 -3.80
CA ASN A 49 8.13 -1.72 -5.03
C ASN A 49 6.74 -1.18 -5.40
N SER A 50 6.50 0.11 -5.17
CA SER A 50 5.16 0.70 -5.23
C SER A 50 5.11 1.89 -6.17
N HIS A 51 3.91 2.21 -6.64
CA HIS A 51 3.63 3.37 -7.46
C HIS A 51 2.52 4.21 -6.80
N ILE A 52 2.74 5.52 -6.68
CA ILE A 52 1.82 6.44 -6.02
C ILE A 52 1.38 7.49 -7.02
N GLY A 53 0.11 7.46 -7.36
CA GLY A 53 -0.54 8.39 -8.27
C GLY A 53 -0.62 9.80 -7.71
N GLU A 54 -0.77 10.75 -8.62
CA GLU A 54 -0.75 12.18 -8.36
C GLU A 54 -1.80 12.62 -7.32
N TYR A 55 -1.50 13.67 -6.54
CA TYR A 55 -2.35 14.23 -5.48
C TYR A 55 -2.69 13.25 -4.34
N SER A 56 -1.94 12.15 -4.20
CA SER A 56 -2.12 11.21 -3.09
C SER A 56 -1.11 11.44 -2.00
N TYR A 57 -1.54 11.28 -0.73
CA TYR A 57 -0.63 11.38 0.40
C TYR A 57 -0.67 10.14 1.29
N ILE A 58 0.45 9.87 1.97
CA ILE A 58 0.61 8.74 2.89
C ILE A 58 1.09 9.28 4.23
N GLY A 59 0.28 9.05 5.25
CA GLY A 59 0.51 9.49 6.62
C GLY A 59 1.55 8.66 7.37
N PHE A 60 1.98 9.20 8.49
CA PHE A 60 3.02 8.71 9.37
C PHE A 60 3.03 7.18 9.57
N GLY A 61 4.21 6.57 9.57
CA GLY A 61 4.42 5.18 10.01
C GLY A 61 3.85 4.11 9.09
N SER A 62 3.28 4.49 7.93
CA SER A 62 2.70 3.52 7.00
C SER A 62 3.76 2.66 6.32
N ASP A 63 3.44 1.39 6.07
CA ASP A 63 4.34 0.40 5.46
C ASP A 63 3.68 -0.26 4.26
N PHE A 64 4.19 0.05 3.06
CA PHE A 64 3.69 -0.44 1.78
C PHE A 64 4.75 -1.28 1.06
N ASN A 65 4.32 -2.42 0.53
CA ASN A 65 5.16 -3.25 -0.32
C ASN A 65 4.32 -3.83 -1.47
N ASN A 66 4.75 -3.59 -2.71
CA ASN A 66 4.08 -3.99 -3.94
C ASN A 66 2.65 -3.45 -4.05
N VAL A 67 2.50 -2.12 -3.93
CA VAL A 67 1.21 -1.42 -3.94
C VAL A 67 1.13 -0.46 -5.12
N GLU A 68 0.00 -0.49 -5.82
CA GLU A 68 -0.41 0.53 -6.79
C GLU A 68 -1.43 1.44 -6.12
N VAL A 69 -1.15 2.73 -6.02
CA VAL A 69 -2.07 3.75 -5.50
C VAL A 69 -2.43 4.71 -6.60
N GLY A 70 -3.71 4.89 -6.83
CA GLY A 70 -4.25 5.85 -7.80
C GLY A 70 -4.13 7.30 -7.34
N ARG A 71 -4.86 8.17 -8.02
CA ARG A 71 -4.85 9.63 -7.78
C ARG A 71 -5.81 10.01 -6.65
N TYR A 72 -5.53 11.13 -5.96
CA TYR A 72 -6.38 11.74 -4.93
C TYR A 72 -6.64 10.85 -3.70
N CYS A 73 -5.77 9.88 -3.43
CA CYS A 73 -5.94 9.01 -2.27
C CYS A 73 -5.48 9.70 -0.97
N SER A 74 -6.31 9.58 0.05
CA SER A 74 -6.05 10.10 1.40
C SER A 74 -5.75 8.92 2.33
N ILE A 75 -4.49 8.70 2.64
CA ILE A 75 -4.05 7.57 3.46
C ILE A 75 -3.51 8.07 4.79
N SER A 76 -4.16 7.67 5.87
CA SER A 76 -3.83 8.12 7.23
C SER A 76 -2.58 7.41 7.78
N SER A 77 -2.32 7.54 9.08
CA SER A 77 -1.14 6.98 9.74
C SER A 77 -1.25 5.47 9.97
N ASP A 78 -0.07 4.82 10.04
CA ASP A 78 0.09 3.42 10.44
C ASP A 78 -0.68 2.40 9.58
N VAL A 79 -0.91 2.73 8.31
CA VAL A 79 -1.54 1.82 7.34
C VAL A 79 -0.53 0.80 6.84
N LYS A 80 -0.90 -0.49 6.81
CA LYS A 80 -0.03 -1.60 6.41
C LYS A 80 -0.62 -2.35 5.22
N ILE A 81 0.15 -2.46 4.13
CA ILE A 81 -0.24 -3.15 2.89
C ILE A 81 0.95 -3.93 2.34
N GLY A 82 0.74 -5.17 1.91
CA GLY A 82 1.80 -5.99 1.35
C GLY A 82 2.68 -6.63 2.42
N LEU A 83 2.04 -7.23 3.42
CA LEU A 83 2.72 -7.87 4.56
C LEU A 83 3.39 -9.20 4.20
N GLY A 84 3.01 -9.80 3.06
CA GLY A 84 3.43 -11.14 2.67
C GLY A 84 2.57 -12.22 3.32
N LYS A 85 2.86 -13.46 2.97
CA LYS A 85 2.10 -14.62 3.44
C LYS A 85 3.01 -15.80 3.72
N HIS A 86 2.55 -16.67 4.60
CA HIS A 86 3.15 -17.98 4.87
C HIS A 86 2.24 -19.09 4.36
N PRO A 87 2.78 -20.26 3.95
CA PRO A 87 1.96 -21.40 3.59
C PRO A 87 1.25 -21.95 4.83
N THR A 88 -0.07 -22.10 4.74
CA THR A 88 -0.89 -22.63 5.84
C THR A 88 -1.22 -24.11 5.67
N HIS A 89 -0.93 -24.70 4.50
CA HIS A 89 -1.20 -26.09 4.14
C HIS A 89 0.05 -26.97 4.12
N PHE A 90 1.21 -26.44 4.50
CA PHE A 90 2.45 -27.19 4.65
C PHE A 90 2.60 -27.69 6.09
N PHE A 91 3.48 -28.68 6.30
CA PHE A 91 3.80 -29.18 7.64
C PHE A 91 4.38 -28.12 8.58
N SER A 92 4.94 -27.04 8.01
CA SER A 92 5.46 -25.90 8.75
C SER A 92 5.24 -24.60 7.97
N SER A 93 4.91 -23.54 8.67
CA SER A 93 4.85 -22.18 8.14
C SER A 93 6.21 -21.46 8.20
N SER A 94 7.26 -22.10 8.68
CA SER A 94 8.58 -21.47 8.79
C SER A 94 9.24 -21.26 7.43
N PRO A 95 9.76 -20.05 7.15
CA PRO A 95 10.39 -19.72 5.87
C PRO A 95 11.66 -20.53 5.58
N ILE A 96 12.24 -21.19 6.58
CA ILE A 96 13.40 -22.06 6.41
C ILE A 96 13.13 -23.21 5.42
N PHE A 97 11.88 -23.64 5.31
CA PHE A 97 11.48 -24.77 4.48
C PHE A 97 11.05 -24.39 3.05
N TYR A 98 10.79 -23.12 2.76
CA TYR A 98 10.27 -22.71 1.46
C TYR A 98 10.92 -21.45 0.86
N SER A 99 11.61 -20.63 1.64
CA SER A 99 12.20 -19.38 1.15
C SER A 99 13.73 -19.39 1.27
N ASN A 100 14.41 -19.10 0.16
CA ASN A 100 15.84 -18.84 0.19
C ASN A 100 16.23 -17.48 0.77
N ASN A 101 15.25 -16.60 0.97
CA ASN A 101 15.41 -15.29 1.59
C ASN A 101 14.84 -15.28 3.03
N ASN A 102 15.20 -16.30 3.82
CA ASN A 102 14.79 -16.39 5.21
C ASN A 102 15.76 -15.67 6.16
N PRO A 103 15.31 -15.26 7.36
CA PRO A 103 16.11 -14.50 8.33
C PRO A 103 17.36 -15.22 8.82
N PHE A 104 17.42 -16.54 8.66
CA PHE A 104 18.52 -17.40 9.15
C PHE A 104 19.61 -17.61 8.11
N ASN A 105 19.44 -17.12 6.86
CA ASN A 105 20.35 -17.34 5.73
C ASN A 105 20.56 -18.84 5.38
N ILE A 106 19.61 -19.70 5.71
CA ILE A 106 19.67 -21.13 5.37
C ILE A 106 19.15 -21.31 3.94
N LYS A 107 19.97 -21.91 3.09
CA LYS A 107 19.66 -22.14 1.68
C LYS A 107 19.08 -23.54 1.39
N GLN A 108 18.34 -24.10 2.32
CA GLN A 108 17.63 -25.35 2.11
C GLN A 108 16.18 -25.04 1.76
N LYS A 109 15.79 -25.37 0.54
CA LYS A 109 14.42 -25.19 0.05
C LYS A 109 13.84 -26.58 -0.24
N PHE A 110 12.89 -26.98 0.55
CA PHE A 110 12.19 -28.27 0.39
C PHE A 110 10.93 -28.15 -0.45
N ILE A 111 10.33 -26.96 -0.47
CA ILE A 111 9.03 -26.71 -1.08
C ILE A 111 9.08 -25.39 -1.83
N ASP A 112 8.44 -25.33 -2.99
CA ASP A 112 8.31 -24.10 -3.78
C ASP A 112 7.05 -23.35 -3.34
N PHE A 113 7.25 -22.16 -2.77
CA PHE A 113 6.18 -21.27 -2.34
C PHE A 113 6.58 -19.83 -2.63
N ASN A 114 5.70 -19.13 -3.30
CA ASN A 114 5.90 -17.70 -3.56
C ASN A 114 5.43 -16.89 -2.32
N ASP A 115 6.39 -16.47 -1.51
CA ASP A 115 6.20 -15.66 -0.31
C ASP A 115 6.14 -14.14 -0.58
N GLN A 116 6.37 -13.74 -1.83
CA GLN A 116 6.32 -12.32 -2.19
C GLN A 116 4.88 -11.80 -2.12
N PRO A 117 4.68 -10.58 -1.62
CA PRO A 117 3.36 -9.96 -1.58
C PRO A 117 2.77 -9.88 -3.00
N SER A 118 1.54 -10.35 -3.16
CA SER A 118 0.78 -10.09 -4.38
C SER A 118 0.45 -8.61 -4.47
N ARG A 119 0.45 -8.04 -5.70
CA ARG A 119 0.20 -6.62 -5.90
C ARG A 119 -1.19 -6.23 -5.42
N THR A 120 -1.25 -5.27 -4.51
CA THR A 120 -2.49 -4.65 -4.04
C THR A 120 -2.74 -3.35 -4.80
N THR A 121 -3.97 -3.15 -5.25
CA THR A 121 -4.37 -1.98 -6.04
C THR A 121 -5.36 -1.12 -5.27
N ILE A 122 -4.97 0.11 -4.96
CA ILE A 122 -5.83 1.16 -4.45
C ILE A 122 -6.16 2.06 -5.64
N LYS A 123 -7.44 2.13 -6.02
CA LYS A 123 -7.90 3.00 -7.13
C LYS A 123 -7.91 4.47 -6.70
N ASN A 124 -8.64 5.31 -7.42
CA ASN A 124 -8.64 6.75 -7.20
C ASN A 124 -9.59 7.19 -6.08
N ASP A 125 -9.35 8.34 -5.45
CA ASP A 125 -10.22 8.95 -4.43
C ASP A 125 -10.55 8.00 -3.25
N VAL A 126 -9.60 7.14 -2.88
CA VAL A 126 -9.79 6.22 -1.74
C VAL A 126 -9.33 6.90 -0.46
N TRP A 127 -10.17 6.80 0.58
CA TRP A 127 -9.80 7.21 1.93
C TRP A 127 -9.55 6.00 2.82
N ILE A 128 -8.36 5.92 3.39
CA ILE A 128 -7.95 4.86 4.32
C ILE A 128 -7.68 5.49 5.69
N GLY A 129 -8.45 5.07 6.68
CA GLY A 129 -8.31 5.51 8.08
C GLY A 129 -7.03 4.99 8.73
N ALA A 130 -6.70 5.53 9.91
CA ALA A 130 -5.50 5.13 10.65
C ALA A 130 -5.55 3.67 11.11
N ASN A 131 -4.36 3.04 11.24
CA ASN A 131 -4.19 1.67 11.72
C ASN A 131 -4.92 0.61 10.89
N VAL A 132 -5.16 0.86 9.61
CA VAL A 132 -5.79 -0.10 8.70
C VAL A 132 -4.74 -1.10 8.21
N ILE A 133 -5.15 -2.37 8.13
CA ILE A 133 -4.38 -3.44 7.48
C ILE A 133 -5.15 -3.91 6.25
N ILE A 134 -4.47 -3.94 5.09
CA ILE A 134 -5.04 -4.49 3.85
C ILE A 134 -4.21 -5.71 3.46
N MET A 135 -4.89 -6.86 3.33
CA MET A 135 -4.23 -8.09 2.91
C MET A 135 -3.77 -8.00 1.46
N ASP A 136 -2.79 -8.82 1.10
CA ASP A 136 -2.13 -8.80 -0.20
C ASP A 136 -3.07 -9.16 -1.35
N GLY A 137 -2.86 -8.55 -2.52
CA GLY A 137 -3.52 -8.92 -3.76
C GLY A 137 -4.96 -8.41 -3.90
N LEU A 138 -5.38 -7.50 -3.02
CA LEU A 138 -6.73 -6.96 -3.04
C LEU A 138 -6.85 -5.72 -3.93
N THR A 139 -8.06 -5.47 -4.39
CA THR A 139 -8.43 -4.22 -5.06
C THR A 139 -9.40 -3.42 -4.20
N ILE A 140 -9.01 -2.18 -3.89
CA ILE A 140 -9.87 -1.18 -3.24
C ILE A 140 -10.30 -0.23 -4.34
N ASN A 141 -11.58 -0.26 -4.68
CA ASN A 141 -12.08 0.48 -5.84
C ASN A 141 -12.29 1.97 -5.55
N THR A 142 -12.40 2.74 -6.65
CA THR A 142 -12.50 4.19 -6.64
C THR A 142 -13.56 4.70 -5.67
N GLY A 143 -13.20 5.71 -4.90
CA GLY A 143 -14.09 6.37 -3.95
C GLY A 143 -14.39 5.57 -2.68
N ALA A 144 -13.78 4.40 -2.49
CA ALA A 144 -13.98 3.61 -1.28
C ALA A 144 -13.43 4.30 -0.02
N VAL A 145 -14.03 3.99 1.12
CA VAL A 145 -13.61 4.47 2.44
C VAL A 145 -13.39 3.26 3.35
N ILE A 146 -12.20 3.18 3.95
CA ILE A 146 -11.85 2.16 4.93
C ILE A 146 -11.80 2.82 6.31
N ALA A 147 -12.67 2.40 7.21
CA ALA A 147 -12.70 2.93 8.57
C ALA A 147 -11.42 2.58 9.35
N ALA A 148 -10.99 3.47 10.24
CA ALA A 148 -9.81 3.26 11.06
C ALA A 148 -9.83 1.93 11.84
N GLY A 149 -8.67 1.31 12.03
CA GLY A 149 -8.52 0.05 12.75
C GLY A 149 -9.06 -1.20 12.03
N SER A 150 -9.44 -1.09 10.75
CA SER A 150 -10.01 -2.20 10.00
C SER A 150 -8.95 -3.17 9.46
N VAL A 151 -9.32 -4.45 9.32
CA VAL A 151 -8.53 -5.46 8.60
C VAL A 151 -9.31 -5.89 7.35
N VAL A 152 -8.85 -5.43 6.20
CA VAL A 152 -9.48 -5.70 4.90
C VAL A 152 -8.97 -7.02 4.35
N THR A 153 -9.87 -7.98 4.17
CA THR A 153 -9.57 -9.36 3.72
C THR A 153 -10.21 -9.71 2.38
N LYS A 154 -10.97 -8.78 1.78
CA LYS A 154 -11.64 -8.95 0.48
C LYS A 154 -11.60 -7.63 -0.31
N ASN A 155 -11.80 -7.74 -1.61
CA ASN A 155 -11.95 -6.54 -2.45
C ASN A 155 -13.08 -5.64 -1.94
N VAL A 156 -12.88 -4.33 -2.07
CA VAL A 156 -13.87 -3.31 -1.68
C VAL A 156 -14.43 -2.68 -2.94
N GLY A 157 -15.75 -2.60 -3.02
CA GLY A 157 -16.48 -2.02 -4.15
C GLY A 157 -16.30 -0.50 -4.26
N ALA A 158 -16.60 0.04 -5.44
CA ALA A 158 -16.53 1.48 -5.66
C ALA A 158 -17.51 2.23 -4.74
N TYR A 159 -17.01 3.30 -4.11
CA TYR A 159 -17.78 4.14 -3.18
C TYR A 159 -18.40 3.39 -1.99
N GLU A 160 -17.89 2.20 -1.68
CA GLU A 160 -18.26 1.50 -0.44
C GLU A 160 -17.51 2.07 0.76
N VAL A 161 -18.20 2.11 1.90
CA VAL A 161 -17.63 2.36 3.23
C VAL A 161 -17.56 1.03 3.94
N VAL A 162 -16.36 0.58 4.29
CA VAL A 162 -16.14 -0.67 5.00
C VAL A 162 -15.45 -0.45 6.33
N GLY A 163 -15.66 -1.35 7.30
CA GLY A 163 -15.03 -1.26 8.60
C GLY A 163 -15.07 -2.55 9.40
N GLY A 164 -14.22 -2.65 10.41
CA GLY A 164 -14.17 -3.77 11.36
C GLY A 164 -13.07 -4.81 11.06
N VAL A 165 -13.05 -5.89 11.86
CA VAL A 165 -12.08 -6.99 11.79
C VAL A 165 -12.85 -8.32 11.79
N PRO A 166 -12.95 -9.02 10.65
CA PRO A 166 -12.61 -8.56 9.31
C PRO A 166 -13.56 -7.45 8.82
N ALA A 167 -13.08 -6.58 7.93
CA ALA A 167 -13.86 -5.46 7.39
C ALA A 167 -15.08 -5.97 6.60
N LYS A 168 -16.23 -5.32 6.87
CA LYS A 168 -17.50 -5.58 6.19
C LYS A 168 -18.06 -4.27 5.65
N VAL A 169 -18.89 -4.35 4.61
CA VAL A 169 -19.59 -3.19 4.07
C VAL A 169 -20.56 -2.64 5.11
N ILE A 170 -20.41 -1.35 5.41
CA ILE A 170 -21.28 -0.59 6.31
C ILE A 170 -22.40 0.10 5.49
N LYS A 171 -21.97 0.79 4.40
CA LYS A 171 -22.88 1.50 3.49
C LYS A 171 -22.18 1.85 2.18
N LYS A 172 -22.92 2.36 1.22
CA LYS A 172 -22.36 3.13 0.09
C LYS A 172 -22.36 4.62 0.41
N ARG A 173 -21.43 5.37 -0.18
CA ARG A 173 -21.33 6.85 -0.03
C ARG A 173 -22.51 7.55 -0.69
N PHE A 174 -22.98 7.01 -1.82
CA PHE A 174 -24.01 7.57 -2.68
C PHE A 174 -24.95 6.46 -3.18
N ASP A 175 -26.08 6.85 -3.80
CA ASP A 175 -26.93 5.94 -4.55
C ASP A 175 -26.23 5.41 -5.82
N ASN A 176 -26.74 4.30 -6.38
CA ASN A 176 -26.10 3.64 -7.52
C ASN A 176 -25.99 4.54 -8.75
N LYS A 177 -27.04 5.34 -9.05
CA LYS A 177 -27.06 6.24 -10.22
C LYS A 177 -25.98 7.34 -10.10
N THR A 178 -25.77 7.86 -8.91
CA THR A 178 -24.69 8.82 -8.62
C THR A 178 -23.33 8.18 -8.77
N ILE A 179 -23.15 6.95 -8.26
CA ILE A 179 -21.89 6.20 -8.37
C ILE A 179 -21.54 5.95 -9.85
N GLU A 180 -22.50 5.51 -10.66
CA GLU A 180 -22.31 5.29 -12.10
C GLU A 180 -21.81 6.56 -12.80
N LYS A 181 -22.49 7.70 -12.58
CA LYS A 181 -22.08 8.99 -13.15
C LYS A 181 -20.68 9.42 -12.71
N LEU A 182 -20.33 9.22 -11.45
CA LEU A 182 -19.02 9.56 -10.93
C LEU A 182 -17.92 8.69 -11.59
N LEU A 183 -18.18 7.39 -11.77
CA LEU A 183 -17.25 6.48 -12.44
C LEU A 183 -17.09 6.81 -13.92
N GLU A 184 -18.19 7.08 -14.64
CA GLU A 184 -18.19 7.47 -16.05
C GLU A 184 -17.47 8.80 -16.28
N SER A 185 -17.59 9.75 -15.35
CA SER A 185 -16.98 11.08 -15.48
C SER A 185 -15.46 11.05 -15.50
N LYS A 186 -14.84 10.05 -14.86
CA LYS A 186 -13.38 9.92 -14.64
C LYS A 186 -12.73 11.24 -14.23
N TRP A 187 -13.40 11.99 -13.34
CA TRP A 187 -12.99 13.33 -12.96
C TRP A 187 -11.53 13.43 -12.47
N TRP A 188 -11.00 12.36 -11.90
CA TRP A 188 -9.60 12.26 -11.45
C TRP A 188 -8.56 12.28 -12.58
N GLU A 189 -8.99 12.16 -13.85
CA GLU A 189 -8.11 12.25 -15.02
C GLU A 189 -8.12 13.65 -15.66
N LYS A 190 -9.00 14.56 -15.21
CA LYS A 190 -9.27 15.84 -15.86
C LYS A 190 -8.53 17.03 -15.26
N THR A 191 -7.69 16.82 -14.28
CA THR A 191 -6.91 17.87 -13.57
C THR A 191 -5.45 17.78 -13.92
#